data_da3d35553c050967a646aa825a892fa4
#
_entry.id   da3d35553c050967a646aa825a892fa4
#
_cell.length_a   1.000
_cell.length_b   1.000
_cell.length_c   1.000
_cell.angle_alpha   90.00
_cell.angle_beta   90.00
_cell.angle_gamma   90.00
#
_symmetry.space_group_name_H-M   'P 1'
#
loop_
_entity.id
_entity.type
_entity.pdbx_description
1 polymer ?
#
loop_
_entity_poly.entity_id
_entity_poly.type
_entity_poly.pdbx_seq_one_letter_code
_entity_poly.pdbx_strand_id
1 'polypeptide(L)'
;MRKQMFLSKIHRATITHADLEYEGSVTIDTDLMDAPDILEHEAVHVWNVTQGTRLVTYALRGPRGSGVICINGAAAHLNKPGDLCIIATFGDMDVEEARKHEPKVVFVDSKNRIAQIDKERAGPQMPRKLEIVH
;
A
#
# COMPACT_ATOMS: atom_id res chain seq x y z
N MET A 1 21.49 -9.26 16.07
CA MET A 1 21.42 -8.78 14.68
C MET A 1 19.98 -8.43 14.34
N ARG A 2 19.78 -7.30 13.69
CA ARG A 2 18.45 -6.89 13.25
C ARG A 2 18.33 -7.05 11.74
N LYS A 3 17.12 -7.38 11.30
CA LYS A 3 16.78 -7.52 9.87
C LYS A 3 15.68 -6.52 9.54
N GLN A 4 15.78 -5.88 8.38
CA GLN A 4 14.67 -5.13 7.83
C GLN A 4 13.75 -6.10 7.09
N MET A 5 12.51 -6.17 7.54
CA MET A 5 11.54 -7.12 7.04
C MET A 5 10.37 -6.41 6.37
N PHE A 6 9.83 -7.02 5.32
CA PHE A 6 8.56 -6.61 4.75
C PHE A 6 7.44 -6.89 5.77
N LEU A 7 6.68 -5.84 6.13
CA LEU A 7 5.63 -5.96 7.15
C LEU A 7 4.26 -6.16 6.54
N SER A 8 3.91 -5.34 5.56
CA SER A 8 2.57 -5.34 5.00
C SER A 8 2.53 -4.61 3.68
N LYS A 9 1.49 -4.85 2.88
CA LYS A 9 1.23 -4.03 1.71
C LYS A 9 -0.26 -3.99 1.36
N ILE A 10 -0.63 -2.91 0.69
CA ILE A 10 -1.89 -2.78 -0.03
C ILE A 10 -1.55 -3.07 -1.49
N HIS A 11 -2.11 -4.14 -2.04
CA HIS A 11 -1.72 -4.63 -3.36
C HIS A 11 -2.67 -4.14 -4.45
N ARG A 12 -2.11 -3.40 -5.43
CA ARG A 12 -2.79 -2.95 -6.64
C ARG A 12 -3.99 -2.05 -6.36
N ALA A 13 -3.80 -1.09 -5.45
CA ALA A 13 -4.77 -0.04 -5.22
C ALA A 13 -4.77 0.95 -6.40
N THR A 14 -5.92 1.56 -6.66
CA THR A 14 -6.07 2.58 -7.69
C THR A 14 -5.83 3.96 -7.09
N ILE A 15 -4.91 4.73 -7.66
CA ILE A 15 -4.69 6.12 -7.27
C ILE A 15 -5.91 6.93 -7.68
N THR A 16 -6.54 7.61 -6.73
CA THR A 16 -7.76 8.39 -6.98
C THR A 16 -7.47 9.85 -7.27
N HIS A 17 -6.42 10.40 -6.64
CA HIS A 17 -6.07 11.81 -6.75
C HIS A 17 -4.55 11.98 -6.74
N ALA A 18 -4.06 13.03 -7.40
CA ALA A 18 -2.66 13.46 -7.34
C ALA A 18 -2.63 14.97 -7.35
N ASP A 19 -2.05 15.59 -6.32
CA ASP A 19 -2.05 17.04 -6.13
C ASP A 19 -0.64 17.55 -5.88
N LEU A 20 -0.02 18.15 -6.92
CA LEU A 20 1.32 18.71 -6.88
C LEU A 20 1.46 19.88 -5.91
N GLU A 21 0.40 20.64 -5.75
CA GLU A 21 0.41 21.89 -4.99
C GLU A 21 0.15 21.68 -3.49
N TYR A 22 -0.14 20.47 -3.09
CA TYR A 22 -0.43 20.15 -1.70
C TYR A 22 0.84 19.64 -0.98
N GLU A 23 0.80 19.62 0.35
CA GLU A 23 1.89 19.11 1.16
C GLU A 23 2.15 17.63 0.85
N GLY A 24 3.44 17.25 0.78
CA GLY A 24 3.86 15.89 0.37
C GLY A 24 3.39 14.82 1.35
N SER A 25 2.80 13.75 0.83
CA SER A 25 2.36 12.57 1.59
C SER A 25 1.51 11.69 0.68
N VAL A 26 1.04 10.57 1.21
CA VAL A 26 -0.06 9.82 0.59
C VAL A 26 -1.21 9.72 1.57
N THR A 27 -2.37 10.24 1.18
CA THR A 27 -3.60 10.10 1.95
C THR A 27 -4.28 8.80 1.56
N ILE A 28 -4.52 7.95 2.54
CA ILE A 28 -5.04 6.59 2.34
C ILE A 28 -6.33 6.44 3.15
N ASP A 29 -7.36 5.87 2.53
CA ASP A 29 -8.58 5.46 3.24
C ASP A 29 -8.21 4.75 4.54
N THR A 30 -8.78 5.19 5.66
CA THR A 30 -8.46 4.66 6.98
C THR A 30 -8.68 3.13 7.07
N ASP A 31 -9.68 2.58 6.38
CA ASP A 31 -9.89 1.13 6.33
C ASP A 31 -8.70 0.40 5.71
N LEU A 32 -8.11 1.00 4.68
CA LEU A 32 -6.93 0.43 4.01
C LEU A 32 -5.66 0.56 4.83
N MET A 33 -5.61 1.50 5.77
CA MET A 33 -4.49 1.61 6.70
C MET A 33 -4.63 0.64 7.86
N ASP A 34 -5.84 0.49 8.40
CA ASP A 34 -6.07 -0.37 9.56
C ASP A 34 -5.83 -1.84 9.24
N ALA A 35 -6.27 -2.31 8.08
CA ALA A 35 -6.15 -3.73 7.72
C ALA A 35 -4.69 -4.22 7.68
N PRO A 36 -3.73 -3.51 7.04
CA PRO A 36 -2.32 -3.89 7.09
C PRO A 36 -1.55 -3.32 8.29
N ASP A 37 -2.23 -2.65 9.20
CA ASP A 37 -1.65 -2.02 10.39
C ASP A 37 -0.63 -0.92 10.05
N ILE A 38 -0.98 -0.05 9.11
CA ILE A 38 -0.18 1.14 8.77
C ILE A 38 -0.62 2.28 9.66
N LEU A 39 0.33 2.89 10.35
CA LEU A 39 0.07 4.02 11.23
C LEU A 39 0.15 5.35 10.48
N GLU A 40 -0.58 6.35 10.95
CA GLU A 40 -0.41 7.70 10.44
C GLU A 40 1.02 8.18 10.67
N HIS A 41 1.60 8.83 9.68
CA HIS A 41 2.99 9.31 9.63
C HIS A 41 4.04 8.20 9.43
N GLU A 42 3.62 6.97 9.29
CA GLU A 42 4.55 5.88 8.98
C GLU A 42 5.12 6.05 7.57
N ALA A 43 6.42 5.80 7.42
CA ALA A 43 7.05 5.78 6.10
C ALA A 43 6.48 4.63 5.27
N VAL A 44 6.07 4.92 4.05
CA VAL A 44 5.54 3.93 3.13
C VAL A 44 6.22 4.03 1.78
N HIS A 45 6.45 2.86 1.16
CA HIS A 45 6.92 2.77 -0.22
C HIS A 45 5.71 2.77 -1.13
N VAL A 46 5.74 3.59 -2.17
CA VAL A 46 4.70 3.62 -3.20
C VAL A 46 5.31 3.12 -4.49
N TRP A 47 4.89 1.96 -4.94
CA TRP A 47 5.36 1.34 -6.17
C TRP A 47 4.25 1.44 -7.22
N ASN A 48 4.48 2.27 -8.23
CA ASN A 48 3.51 2.47 -9.29
C ASN A 48 3.62 1.33 -10.31
N VAL A 49 2.60 0.49 -10.36
CA VAL A 49 2.58 -0.68 -11.25
C VAL A 49 2.46 -0.24 -12.71
N THR A 50 1.68 0.81 -12.96
CA THR A 50 1.41 1.30 -14.33
C THR A 50 2.65 1.97 -14.94
N GLN A 51 3.34 2.82 -14.15
CA GLN A 51 4.48 3.63 -14.61
C GLN A 51 5.84 2.98 -14.35
N GLY A 52 5.91 2.04 -13.40
CA GLY A 52 7.17 1.42 -12.99
C GLY A 52 8.01 2.26 -12.03
N THR A 53 7.49 3.36 -11.51
CA THR A 53 8.21 4.25 -10.59
C THR A 53 8.12 3.75 -9.16
N ARG A 54 9.11 4.15 -8.34
CA ARG A 54 9.16 3.82 -6.92
C ARG A 54 9.58 5.04 -6.13
N LEU A 55 8.94 5.25 -4.99
CA LEU A 55 9.30 6.33 -4.07
C LEU A 55 8.96 5.95 -2.64
N VAL A 56 9.47 6.74 -1.70
CA VAL A 56 9.13 6.63 -0.28
C VAL A 56 8.52 7.95 0.15
N THR A 57 7.40 7.87 0.86
CA THR A 57 6.73 9.02 1.46
C THR A 57 6.18 8.59 2.82
N TYR A 58 5.17 9.25 3.33
CA TYR A 58 4.53 8.85 4.58
C TYR A 58 3.01 8.92 4.45
N ALA A 59 2.33 8.14 5.28
CA ALA A 59 0.88 7.97 5.20
C ALA A 59 0.13 8.99 6.05
N LEU A 60 -0.98 9.51 5.52
CA LEU A 60 -1.97 10.27 6.27
C LEU A 60 -3.32 9.58 6.14
N ARG A 61 -4.15 9.67 7.18
CA ARG A 61 -5.48 9.06 7.17
C ARG A 61 -6.45 9.87 6.32
N GLY A 62 -7.11 9.21 5.38
CA GLY A 62 -8.24 9.74 4.64
C GLY A 62 -9.56 9.25 5.20
N PRO A 63 -10.68 9.78 4.70
CA PRO A 63 -11.99 9.38 5.16
C PRO A 63 -12.22 7.88 5.05
N ARG A 64 -12.71 7.28 6.12
CA ARG A 64 -13.00 5.85 6.20
C ARG A 64 -14.06 5.45 5.17
N GLY A 65 -13.76 4.41 4.40
CA GLY A 65 -14.68 3.89 3.38
C GLY A 65 -14.73 4.70 2.09
N SER A 66 -13.91 5.75 1.96
CA SER A 66 -13.89 6.61 0.77
C SER A 66 -13.19 5.97 -0.44
N GLY A 67 -12.32 4.99 -0.22
CA GLY A 67 -11.46 4.44 -1.26
C GLY A 67 -10.35 5.38 -1.69
N VAL A 68 -10.08 6.47 -0.93
CA VAL A 68 -9.11 7.47 -1.34
C VAL A 68 -7.68 6.94 -1.29
N ILE A 69 -6.95 7.16 -2.36
CA ILE A 69 -5.48 7.06 -2.45
C ILE A 69 -5.05 8.34 -3.15
N CYS A 70 -4.62 9.32 -2.37
CA CYS A 70 -4.26 10.63 -2.88
C CYS A 70 -2.77 10.88 -2.70
N ILE A 71 -2.05 11.02 -3.80
CA ILE A 71 -0.61 11.29 -3.80
C ILE A 71 -0.41 12.79 -3.84
N ASN A 72 0.23 13.34 -2.82
CA ASN A 72 0.39 14.77 -2.64
C ASN A 72 1.84 15.23 -2.82
N GLY A 73 2.01 16.49 -3.28
CA GLY A 73 3.30 17.13 -3.38
C GLY A 73 4.19 16.55 -4.47
N ALA A 74 5.49 16.51 -4.23
CA ALA A 74 6.48 16.08 -5.21
C ALA A 74 6.23 14.68 -5.77
N ALA A 75 5.68 13.77 -4.97
CA ALA A 75 5.36 12.41 -5.39
C ALA A 75 4.30 12.37 -6.50
N ALA A 76 3.48 13.41 -6.63
CA ALA A 76 2.46 13.49 -7.67
C ALA A 76 3.04 13.59 -9.09
N HIS A 77 4.32 13.96 -9.24
CA HIS A 77 4.99 13.91 -10.55
C HIS A 77 5.06 12.49 -11.12
N LEU A 78 5.15 11.49 -10.27
CA LEU A 78 5.37 10.10 -10.68
C LEU A 78 4.10 9.26 -10.64
N ASN A 79 2.96 9.84 -10.25
CA ASN A 79 1.73 9.11 -9.99
C ASN A 79 0.53 9.87 -10.53
N LYS A 80 -0.33 9.21 -11.29
CA LYS A 80 -1.52 9.83 -11.88
C LYS A 80 -2.78 9.11 -11.43
N PRO A 81 -3.90 9.84 -11.29
CA PRO A 81 -5.19 9.19 -11.03
C PRO A 81 -5.45 8.09 -12.06
N GLY A 82 -5.91 6.95 -11.59
CA GLY A 82 -6.14 5.77 -12.41
C GLY A 82 -4.97 4.80 -12.47
N ASP A 83 -3.75 5.23 -12.10
CA ASP A 83 -2.61 4.32 -12.01
C ASP A 83 -2.84 3.29 -10.90
N LEU A 84 -2.34 2.09 -11.10
CA LEU A 84 -2.30 1.07 -10.04
C LEU A 84 -1.01 1.21 -9.25
N CYS A 85 -1.11 1.08 -7.94
CA CYS A 85 0.07 1.14 -7.07
C CYS A 85 0.04 0.06 -6.00
N ILE A 86 1.22 -0.21 -5.45
CA ILE A 86 1.40 -1.04 -4.27
C ILE A 86 1.95 -0.12 -3.20
N ILE A 87 1.35 -0.14 -2.01
CA ILE A 87 1.83 0.63 -0.86
C ILE A 87 2.35 -0.38 0.16
N ALA A 88 3.65 -0.33 0.43
CA ALA A 88 4.32 -1.33 1.25
C ALA A 88 5.02 -0.69 2.45
N THR A 89 5.09 -1.44 3.54
CA THR A 89 5.80 -1.04 4.75
C THR A 89 6.87 -2.07 5.11
N PHE A 90 7.92 -1.56 5.75
CA PHE A 90 9.06 -2.35 6.22
C PHE A 90 9.38 -1.94 7.64
N GLY A 91 9.99 -2.81 8.39
CA GLY A 91 10.41 -2.51 9.74
C GLY A 91 11.52 -3.42 10.20
N ASP A 92 12.24 -2.99 11.20
CA ASP A 92 13.35 -3.76 11.77
C ASP A 92 12.84 -4.65 12.89
N MET A 93 13.38 -5.86 12.91
CA MET A 93 13.12 -6.78 14.01
C MET A 93 14.34 -7.67 14.23
N ASP A 94 14.45 -8.26 15.41
CA ASP A 94 15.52 -9.21 15.65
C ASP A 94 15.31 -10.50 14.85
N VAL A 95 16.35 -11.32 14.73
CA VAL A 95 16.32 -12.51 13.88
C VAL A 95 15.27 -13.51 14.34
N GLU A 96 15.09 -13.68 15.66
CA GLU A 96 14.10 -14.63 16.17
C GLU A 96 12.67 -14.19 15.85
N GLU A 97 12.37 -12.91 15.99
CA GLU A 97 11.08 -12.35 15.60
C GLU A 97 10.89 -12.45 14.07
N ALA A 98 11.94 -12.16 13.30
CA ALA A 98 11.90 -12.22 11.84
C ALA A 98 11.57 -13.62 11.32
N ARG A 99 12.08 -14.67 11.98
CA ARG A 99 11.81 -16.06 11.58
C ARG A 99 10.34 -16.44 11.73
N LYS A 100 9.61 -15.80 12.63
CA LYS A 100 8.21 -16.07 12.93
C LYS A 100 7.26 -15.08 12.28
N HIS A 101 7.80 -14.03 11.66
CA HIS A 101 7.01 -12.94 11.12
C HIS A 101 6.20 -13.38 9.90
N GLU A 102 4.93 -12.99 9.89
CA GLU A 102 4.03 -13.19 8.75
C GLU A 102 3.53 -11.84 8.25
N PRO A 103 3.97 -11.42 7.05
CA PRO A 103 3.48 -10.17 6.46
C PRO A 103 1.98 -10.23 6.15
N LYS A 104 1.32 -9.08 6.24
CA LYS A 104 -0.07 -8.94 5.84
C LYS A 104 -0.16 -8.33 4.46
N VAL A 105 -0.87 -9.00 3.56
CA VAL A 105 -1.12 -8.48 2.21
C VAL A 105 -2.60 -8.25 2.04
N VAL A 106 -2.97 -7.01 1.77
CA VAL A 106 -4.36 -6.59 1.55
C VAL A 106 -4.57 -6.42 0.06
N PHE A 107 -5.47 -7.24 -0.50
CA PHE A 107 -5.87 -7.17 -1.90
C PHE A 107 -7.15 -6.33 -1.99
N VAL A 108 -7.19 -5.41 -2.94
CA VAL A 108 -8.34 -4.52 -3.12
C VAL A 108 -8.93 -4.67 -4.51
N ASP A 109 -10.19 -4.28 -4.65
CA ASP A 109 -10.87 -4.24 -5.94
C ASP A 109 -10.66 -2.87 -6.63
N SER A 110 -11.30 -2.66 -7.77
CA SER A 110 -11.14 -1.43 -8.55
C SER A 110 -11.63 -0.16 -7.86
N LYS A 111 -12.39 -0.30 -6.77
CA LYS A 111 -12.89 0.81 -5.96
C LYS A 111 -12.13 0.97 -4.66
N ASN A 112 -10.99 0.32 -4.54
CA ASN A 112 -10.16 0.30 -3.33
C ASN A 112 -10.89 -0.26 -2.11
N ARG A 113 -11.79 -1.20 -2.33
CA ARG A 113 -12.44 -1.95 -1.25
C ARG A 113 -11.65 -3.22 -1.01
N ILE A 114 -11.55 -3.61 0.27
CA ILE A 114 -10.82 -4.84 0.62
C ILE A 114 -11.56 -6.05 0.06
N ALA A 115 -10.88 -6.80 -0.80
CA ALA A 115 -11.42 -8.04 -1.38
C ALA A 115 -10.92 -9.27 -0.60
N GLN A 116 -9.68 -9.23 -0.12
CA GLN A 116 -9.04 -10.36 0.55
C GLN A 116 -7.85 -9.88 1.37
N ILE A 117 -7.61 -10.53 2.51
CA ILE A 117 -6.38 -10.36 3.31
C ILE A 117 -5.73 -11.73 3.37
N ASP A 118 -4.48 -11.84 2.94
CA ASP A 118 -3.81 -13.14 2.84
C ASP A 118 -2.30 -12.98 2.84
N LYS A 119 -1.60 -14.10 2.72
CA LYS A 119 -0.16 -14.16 2.53
C LYS A 119 0.20 -13.96 1.07
N GLU A 120 1.38 -13.42 0.82
CA GLU A 120 1.94 -13.38 -0.52
C GLU A 120 2.41 -14.78 -0.92
N ARG A 121 2.22 -15.12 -2.19
CA ARG A 121 2.71 -16.37 -2.76
C ARG A 121 3.98 -16.12 -3.54
N ALA A 122 4.97 -16.98 -3.35
CA ALA A 122 6.17 -16.92 -4.16
C ALA A 122 5.86 -17.31 -5.62
N GLY A 123 6.36 -16.49 -6.54
CA GLY A 123 6.27 -16.81 -7.97
C GLY A 123 7.40 -17.76 -8.43
N PRO A 124 7.31 -18.31 -9.65
CA PRO A 124 6.24 -18.09 -10.62
C PRO A 124 5.05 -19.01 -10.37
N GLN A 125 3.86 -18.43 -10.27
CA GLN A 125 2.62 -19.17 -10.04
C GLN A 125 1.49 -18.53 -10.84
N MET A 126 0.38 -19.23 -10.99
CA MET A 126 -0.81 -18.66 -11.60
C MET A 126 -1.30 -17.46 -10.79
N PRO A 127 -1.77 -16.40 -11.46
CA PRO A 127 -2.34 -15.24 -10.77
C PRO A 127 -3.46 -15.64 -9.82
N ARG A 128 -3.50 -14.98 -8.66
CA ARG A 128 -4.54 -15.19 -7.66
C ARG A 128 -5.88 -14.69 -8.20
N LYS A 129 -6.92 -15.51 -8.02
CA LYS A 129 -8.29 -15.06 -8.28
C LYS A 129 -8.82 -14.43 -7.00
N LEU A 130 -9.33 -13.20 -7.13
CA LEU A 130 -9.99 -12.51 -6.04
C LEU A 130 -11.49 -12.67 -6.18
N GLU A 131 -12.19 -12.88 -5.05
CA GLU A 131 -13.64 -12.76 -5.03
C GLU A 131 -13.96 -11.28 -4.96
N ILE A 132 -14.46 -10.73 -6.08
CA ILE A 132 -14.84 -9.33 -6.16
C ILE A 132 -16.33 -9.25 -5.81
N VAL A 133 -16.62 -8.60 -4.70
CA VAL A 133 -18.00 -8.30 -4.30
C VAL A 133 -18.38 -6.97 -4.94
N HIS A 134 -19.33 -7.00 -5.83
CA HIS A 134 -19.81 -5.82 -6.54
C HIS A 134 -20.92 -5.11 -5.76
#